data_230aed0065101d36af455e0f8a4ddff2
#
_entry.id   230aed0065101d36af455e0f8a4ddff2
#
_cell.length_a   1.000
_cell.length_b   1.000
_cell.length_c   1.000
_cell.angle_alpha   90.00
_cell.angle_beta   90.00
_cell.angle_gamma   90.00
#
_symmetry.space_group_name_H-M   'P 1'
#
loop_
_entity.id
_entity.type
_entity.pdbx_description
1 polymer ?
#
loop_
_entity_poly.entity_id
_entity_poly.type
_entity_poly.pdbx_seq_one_letter_code
_entity_poly.pdbx_strand_id
1 'polypeptide(L)'
;IKIRPGGPPIFGNWKNKPIFGLPGNPVSSHLVFSMIVCPWFSSIYGISENESPNLGKKVRVKLRNDVSGAQGKLCMRRIKITSEDEGLFATTHTHQGSGNIHSMVVHNGVTLLPPDKDGKKGEIIEAFWFN
;
A
#
# COMPACT_ATOMS: atom_id res chain seq x y z
N ILE A 1 6.22 10.83 -7.67
CA ILE A 1 6.30 9.43 -7.23
C ILE A 1 5.56 8.58 -8.27
N LYS A 2 6.25 7.58 -8.84
CA LYS A 2 5.67 6.67 -9.84
C LYS A 2 5.09 5.44 -9.14
N ILE A 3 3.82 5.51 -8.77
CA ILE A 3 3.09 4.44 -8.08
C ILE A 3 1.83 4.05 -8.85
N ARG A 4 1.35 2.81 -8.68
CA ARG A 4 0.08 2.29 -9.20
C ARG A 4 -0.59 1.38 -8.15
N PRO A 5 -1.89 1.55 -7.83
CA PRO A 5 -2.80 2.63 -8.21
C PRO A 5 -2.44 3.94 -7.52
N GLY A 6 -2.99 5.02 -8.02
CA GLY A 6 -2.79 6.36 -7.49
C GLY A 6 -2.13 7.23 -8.56
N GLY A 7 -2.91 8.07 -9.24
CA GLY A 7 -2.38 9.17 -10.04
C GLY A 7 -1.44 10.01 -9.17
N PRO A 8 -0.61 10.88 -9.74
CA PRO A 8 0.42 11.54 -8.96
C PRO A 8 -0.20 12.27 -7.77
N PRO A 9 0.18 11.90 -6.53
CA PRO A 9 -0.21 12.71 -5.38
C PRO A 9 0.44 14.08 -5.54
N ILE A 10 -0.30 15.12 -5.25
CA ILE A 10 0.19 16.50 -5.29
C ILE A 10 0.61 16.88 -3.87
N PHE A 11 1.82 17.37 -3.74
CA PHE A 11 2.32 17.97 -2.51
C PHE A 11 2.63 19.44 -2.76
N GLY A 12 2.09 20.31 -1.94
CA GLY A 12 2.28 21.74 -2.05
C GLY A 12 2.40 22.43 -0.68
N ASN A 13 2.70 23.72 -0.72
CA ASN A 13 2.74 24.57 0.45
C ASN A 13 1.92 25.84 0.18
N TRP A 14 1.03 26.17 1.09
CA TRP A 14 0.24 27.40 1.05
C TRP A 14 0.35 28.14 2.38
N LYS A 15 0.89 29.34 2.39
CA LYS A 15 1.06 30.16 3.60
C LYS A 15 1.71 29.37 4.75
N ASN A 16 2.81 28.68 4.47
CA ASN A 16 3.54 27.81 5.39
C ASN A 16 2.74 26.63 5.95
N LYS A 17 1.67 26.24 5.28
CA LYS A 17 0.90 25.02 5.60
C LYS A 17 1.06 23.99 4.48
N PRO A 18 1.34 22.73 4.81
CA PRO A 18 1.43 21.69 3.80
C PRO A 18 0.03 21.39 3.20
N ILE A 19 0.02 21.14 1.92
CA ILE A 19 -1.18 20.72 1.19
C ILE A 19 -0.87 19.38 0.53
N PHE A 20 -1.73 18.39 0.76
CA PHE A 20 -1.68 17.08 0.13
C PHE A 20 -2.90 16.92 -0.78
N GLY A 21 -2.67 16.84 -2.09
CA GLY A 21 -3.70 16.47 -3.05
C GLY A 21 -3.76 14.95 -3.18
N LEU A 22 -4.86 14.36 -2.74
CA LEU A 22 -5.07 12.92 -2.82
C LEU A 22 -5.81 12.54 -4.10
N PRO A 23 -5.58 11.33 -4.66
CA PRO A 23 -6.35 10.85 -5.81
C PRO A 23 -7.84 10.81 -5.52
N GLY A 24 -8.69 11.03 -6.53
CA GLY A 24 -10.14 10.97 -6.36
C GLY A 24 -10.71 9.56 -6.13
N ASN A 25 -9.93 8.53 -6.44
CA ASN A 25 -10.32 7.14 -6.16
C ASN A 25 -10.14 6.82 -4.66
N PRO A 26 -11.19 6.36 -3.94
CA PRO A 26 -11.14 6.14 -2.50
C PRO A 26 -10.02 5.19 -2.06
N VAL A 27 -9.79 4.12 -2.80
CA VAL A 27 -8.74 3.14 -2.50
C VAL A 27 -7.35 3.76 -2.64
N SER A 28 -7.14 4.51 -3.70
CA SER A 28 -5.87 5.20 -3.93
C SER A 28 -5.62 6.31 -2.91
N SER A 29 -6.66 7.05 -2.54
CA SER A 29 -6.59 8.07 -1.49
C SER A 29 -6.19 7.49 -0.16
N HIS A 30 -6.81 6.38 0.24
CA HIS A 30 -6.47 5.68 1.47
C HIS A 30 -5.01 5.22 1.49
N LEU A 31 -4.53 4.64 0.39
CA LEU A 31 -3.14 4.19 0.27
C LEU A 31 -2.15 5.34 0.36
N VAL A 32 -2.37 6.41 -0.41
CA VAL A 32 -1.51 7.60 -0.39
C VAL A 32 -1.52 8.25 0.99
N PHE A 33 -2.69 8.37 1.61
CA PHE A 33 -2.81 8.91 2.96
C PHE A 33 -2.00 8.08 3.96
N SER A 34 -2.21 6.77 4.00
CA SER A 34 -1.56 5.87 4.96
C SER A 34 -0.05 5.75 4.75
N MET A 35 0.41 5.76 3.49
CA MET A 35 1.83 5.51 3.18
C MET A 35 2.68 6.78 3.04
N ILE A 36 2.07 7.94 2.87
CA ILE A 36 2.79 9.20 2.65
C ILE A 36 2.40 10.24 3.67
N VAL A 37 1.11 10.53 3.80
CA VAL A 37 0.65 11.64 4.66
C VAL A 37 0.85 11.31 6.14
N CYS A 38 0.43 10.14 6.57
CA CYS A 38 0.58 9.73 7.98
C CYS A 38 2.06 9.64 8.42
N PRO A 39 2.98 8.99 7.70
CA PRO A 39 4.40 8.99 8.07
C PRO A 39 5.01 10.39 8.12
N TRP A 40 4.59 11.27 7.22
CA TRP A 40 5.04 12.65 7.23
C TRP A 40 4.62 13.37 8.51
N PHE A 41 3.35 13.25 8.92
CA PHE A 41 2.88 13.82 10.19
C PHE A 41 3.59 13.19 11.39
N SER A 42 3.75 11.87 11.43
CA SER A 42 4.47 11.18 12.50
C SER A 42 5.90 11.72 12.65
N SER A 43 6.59 11.92 11.53
CA SER A 43 7.94 12.50 11.52
C SER A 43 8.00 13.91 12.11
N ILE A 44 7.02 14.76 11.79
CA ILE A 44 6.98 16.15 12.30
C ILE A 44 6.68 16.18 13.79
N TYR A 45 5.77 15.35 14.26
CA TYR A 45 5.37 15.31 15.67
C TYR A 45 6.27 14.41 16.53
N GLY A 46 7.31 13.79 15.95
CA GLY A 46 8.22 12.91 16.67
C GLY A 46 7.54 11.63 17.19
N ILE A 47 6.45 11.21 16.55
CA ILE A 47 5.74 9.99 16.92
C ILE A 47 6.52 8.79 16.35
N SER A 48 6.91 7.86 17.21
CA SER A 48 7.59 6.65 16.77
C SER A 48 6.66 5.73 15.95
N GLU A 49 7.23 4.91 15.07
CA GLU A 49 6.45 3.95 14.27
C GLU A 49 5.61 2.99 15.13
N ASN A 50 6.09 2.67 16.34
CA ASN A 50 5.41 1.80 17.29
C ASN A 50 4.22 2.47 18.01
N GLU A 51 4.20 3.80 18.05
CA GLU A 51 3.18 4.60 18.73
C GLU A 51 2.14 5.14 17.76
N SER A 52 2.40 5.05 16.47
CA SER A 52 1.49 5.53 15.44
C SER A 52 0.36 4.52 15.22
N PRO A 53 -0.86 4.79 15.69
CA PRO A 53 -1.99 3.92 15.44
C PRO A 53 -2.29 3.90 13.94
N ASN A 54 -2.45 2.71 13.38
CA ASN A 54 -2.98 2.46 12.02
C ASN A 54 -2.09 2.81 10.82
N LEU A 55 -0.80 3.05 11.00
CA LEU A 55 0.08 3.29 9.85
C LEU A 55 0.38 2.05 9.03
N GLY A 56 0.10 0.86 9.53
CA GLY A 56 0.57 -0.37 8.90
C GLY A 56 2.09 -0.53 9.00
N LYS A 57 2.59 -1.64 8.56
CA LYS A 57 4.02 -1.94 8.60
C LYS A 57 4.49 -2.65 7.36
N LYS A 58 5.74 -2.44 7.01
CA LYS A 58 6.43 -3.16 5.95
C LYS A 58 6.75 -4.59 6.43
N VAL A 59 6.32 -5.58 5.66
CA VAL A 59 6.50 -7.00 5.98
C VAL A 59 6.96 -7.77 4.74
N ARG A 60 7.46 -8.98 4.94
CA ARG A 60 7.72 -9.94 3.86
C ARG A 60 6.66 -11.02 3.88
N VAL A 61 6.07 -11.30 2.72
CA VAL A 61 4.99 -12.26 2.57
C VAL A 61 5.28 -13.25 1.45
N LYS A 62 4.87 -14.50 1.61
CA LYS A 62 4.93 -15.52 0.57
C LYS A 62 3.65 -15.50 -0.24
N LEU A 63 3.77 -15.35 -1.54
CA LEU A 63 2.62 -15.30 -2.44
C LEU A 63 1.98 -16.68 -2.62
N ARG A 64 0.66 -16.75 -2.48
CA ARG A 64 -0.14 -17.96 -2.77
C ARG A 64 -0.60 -18.04 -4.21
N ASN A 65 -0.53 -16.95 -4.95
CA ASN A 65 -0.88 -16.86 -6.37
C ASN A 65 -0.06 -15.78 -7.07
N ASP A 66 -0.04 -15.82 -8.40
CA ASP A 66 0.68 -14.82 -9.21
C ASP A 66 0.05 -13.44 -9.07
N VAL A 67 0.90 -12.42 -9.15
CA VAL A 67 0.52 -10.99 -9.06
C VAL A 67 1.18 -10.22 -10.18
N SER A 68 0.40 -9.55 -10.99
CA SER A 68 0.94 -8.69 -12.06
C SER A 68 1.45 -7.38 -11.50
N GLY A 69 2.65 -7.02 -11.88
CA GLY A 69 3.28 -5.75 -11.60
C GLY A 69 2.79 -4.60 -12.48
N ALA A 70 3.58 -3.55 -12.57
CA ALA A 70 3.28 -2.40 -13.42
C ALA A 70 4.56 -1.87 -14.07
N GLN A 71 4.47 -1.52 -15.34
CA GLN A 71 5.58 -0.99 -16.11
C GLN A 71 6.01 0.39 -15.55
N GLY A 72 7.29 0.52 -15.26
CA GLY A 72 7.93 1.77 -14.82
C GLY A 72 7.40 2.35 -13.51
N LYS A 73 6.61 1.60 -12.73
CA LYS A 73 5.98 2.08 -11.50
C LYS A 73 6.04 1.04 -10.39
N LEU A 74 6.20 1.51 -9.14
CA LEU A 74 5.95 0.69 -7.96
C LEU A 74 4.49 0.24 -7.98
N CYS A 75 4.25 -1.07 -7.98
CA CYS A 75 2.92 -1.64 -8.07
C CYS A 75 2.41 -2.11 -6.71
N MET A 76 1.32 -1.49 -6.26
CA MET A 76 0.64 -1.81 -5.02
C MET A 76 -0.68 -2.51 -5.32
N ARG A 77 -0.68 -3.85 -5.37
CA ARG A 77 -1.90 -4.65 -5.49
C ARG A 77 -2.45 -4.96 -4.11
N ARG A 78 -3.75 -4.88 -3.97
CA ARG A 78 -4.43 -5.25 -2.71
C ARG A 78 -4.30 -6.74 -2.49
N ILE A 79 -3.93 -7.11 -1.27
CA ILE A 79 -3.74 -8.49 -0.84
C ILE A 79 -4.39 -8.74 0.52
N LYS A 80 -4.79 -9.97 0.75
CA LYS A 80 -5.11 -10.47 2.08
C LYS A 80 -3.87 -11.14 2.65
N ILE A 81 -3.35 -10.58 3.73
CA ILE A 81 -2.22 -11.15 4.49
C ILE A 81 -2.79 -11.97 5.63
N THR A 82 -2.31 -13.19 5.75
CA THR A 82 -2.61 -14.12 6.85
C THR A 82 -1.32 -14.51 7.56
N SER A 83 -1.39 -14.59 8.89
CA SER A 83 -0.30 -15.12 9.72
C SER A 83 -0.56 -16.59 9.98
N GLU A 84 0.39 -17.42 9.65
CA GLU A 84 0.38 -18.86 9.84
C GLU A 84 1.66 -19.29 10.57
N ASP A 85 1.75 -20.55 11.02
CA ASP A 85 2.92 -21.05 11.77
C ASP A 85 4.23 -20.90 10.98
N GLU A 86 4.16 -21.04 9.66
CA GLU A 86 5.31 -20.95 8.75
C GLU A 86 5.66 -19.50 8.32
N GLY A 87 4.90 -18.51 8.76
CA GLY A 87 5.12 -17.10 8.42
C GLY A 87 3.91 -16.37 7.85
N LEU A 88 4.18 -15.27 7.14
CA LEU A 88 3.13 -14.46 6.53
C LEU A 88 2.90 -14.88 5.07
N PHE A 89 1.63 -15.08 4.73
CA PHE A 89 1.19 -15.43 3.39
C PHE A 89 0.28 -14.34 2.83
N ALA A 90 0.31 -14.17 1.51
CA ALA A 90 -0.52 -13.20 0.81
C ALA A 90 -1.30 -13.84 -0.34
N THR A 91 -2.58 -13.51 -0.41
CA THR A 91 -3.50 -13.91 -1.48
C THR A 91 -4.03 -12.68 -2.19
N THR A 92 -4.04 -12.69 -3.51
CA THR A 92 -4.72 -11.68 -4.33
C THR A 92 -6.07 -12.22 -4.80
N HIS A 93 -7.05 -11.34 -4.91
CA HIS A 93 -8.33 -11.65 -5.54
C HIS A 93 -8.39 -11.06 -6.95
N THR A 94 -9.08 -11.75 -7.86
CA THR A 94 -9.13 -11.44 -9.30
C THR A 94 -9.79 -10.09 -9.63
N HIS A 95 -10.71 -9.61 -8.79
CA HIS A 95 -11.44 -8.37 -9.04
C HIS A 95 -10.84 -7.18 -8.27
N GLN A 96 -9.84 -6.56 -8.86
CA GLN A 96 -9.18 -5.37 -8.30
C GLN A 96 -9.64 -4.05 -8.97
N GLY A 97 -10.90 -3.96 -9.38
CA GLY A 97 -11.46 -2.75 -9.95
C GLY A 97 -11.22 -1.54 -9.04
N SER A 98 -10.79 -0.42 -9.63
CA SER A 98 -10.33 0.76 -8.91
C SER A 98 -11.38 1.44 -8.04
N GLY A 99 -12.67 1.22 -8.30
CA GLY A 99 -13.79 1.79 -7.54
C GLY A 99 -14.42 0.83 -6.52
N ASN A 100 -13.88 -0.38 -6.33
CA ASN A 100 -14.50 -1.37 -5.46
C ASN A 100 -14.09 -1.15 -3.99
N ILE A 101 -14.89 -0.35 -3.28
CA ILE A 101 -14.73 -0.05 -1.84
C ILE A 101 -14.81 -1.33 -1.00
N HIS A 102 -15.65 -2.29 -1.38
CA HIS A 102 -15.77 -3.58 -0.70
C HIS A 102 -14.41 -4.30 -0.60
N SER A 103 -13.57 -4.15 -1.61
CA SER A 103 -12.23 -4.73 -1.58
C SER A 103 -11.30 -4.14 -0.51
N MET A 104 -11.60 -2.94 0.02
CA MET A 104 -10.84 -2.36 1.13
C MET A 104 -11.13 -3.07 2.46
N VAL A 105 -12.34 -3.63 2.59
CA VAL A 105 -12.75 -4.37 3.79
C VAL A 105 -12.17 -5.78 3.80
N VAL A 106 -12.07 -6.39 2.63
CA VAL A 106 -11.59 -7.78 2.48
C VAL A 106 -10.06 -7.87 2.53
N HIS A 107 -9.36 -6.84 2.07
CA HIS A 107 -7.90 -6.78 2.02
C HIS A 107 -7.33 -5.99 3.20
N ASN A 108 -6.22 -6.44 3.73
CA ASN A 108 -5.52 -5.81 4.85
C ASN A 108 -4.08 -5.43 4.52
N GLY A 109 -3.72 -5.44 3.26
CA GLY A 109 -2.38 -5.04 2.81
C GLY A 109 -2.29 -4.79 1.32
N VAL A 110 -1.12 -4.34 0.91
CA VAL A 110 -0.75 -4.15 -0.50
C VAL A 110 0.64 -4.66 -0.78
N THR A 111 0.87 -5.15 -1.99
CA THR A 111 2.22 -5.50 -2.47
C THR A 111 3.07 -4.25 -2.63
N LEU A 112 4.38 -4.41 -2.51
CA LEU A 112 5.38 -3.39 -2.88
C LEU A 112 6.25 -3.95 -4.01
N LEU A 113 5.63 -4.25 -5.16
CA LEU A 113 6.35 -4.78 -6.31
C LEU A 113 7.14 -3.66 -6.99
N PRO A 114 8.47 -3.84 -7.15
CA PRO A 114 9.29 -2.89 -7.89
C PRO A 114 8.79 -2.68 -9.33
N PRO A 115 9.18 -1.57 -9.99
CA PRO A 115 8.88 -1.36 -11.40
C PRO A 115 9.29 -2.56 -12.25
N ASP A 116 8.44 -2.90 -13.21
CA ASP A 116 8.68 -3.94 -14.21
C ASP A 116 8.84 -5.37 -13.65
N LYS A 117 8.43 -5.59 -12.39
CA LYS A 117 8.45 -6.90 -11.76
C LYS A 117 7.04 -7.42 -11.46
N ASP A 118 6.80 -8.66 -11.85
CA ASP A 118 5.67 -9.46 -11.38
C ASP A 118 6.05 -10.24 -10.13
N GLY A 119 5.06 -10.63 -9.33
CA GLY A 119 5.22 -11.60 -8.24
C GLY A 119 4.70 -12.97 -8.67
N LYS A 120 5.47 -14.01 -8.42
CA LYS A 120 5.08 -15.40 -8.74
C LYS A 120 4.64 -16.16 -7.50
N LYS A 121 3.70 -17.09 -7.66
CA LYS A 121 3.29 -18.01 -6.60
C LYS A 121 4.51 -18.67 -5.95
N GLY A 122 4.55 -18.64 -4.61
CA GLY A 122 5.66 -19.17 -3.82
C GLY A 122 6.82 -18.20 -3.60
N GLU A 123 6.86 -17.08 -4.31
CA GLU A 123 7.88 -16.04 -4.14
C GLU A 123 7.61 -15.23 -2.86
N ILE A 124 8.69 -14.81 -2.20
CA ILE A 124 8.62 -13.89 -1.06
C ILE A 124 8.83 -12.48 -1.56
N ILE A 125 7.84 -11.62 -1.32
CA ILE A 125 7.87 -10.21 -1.72
C ILE A 125 7.72 -9.28 -0.52
N GLU A 126 8.06 -8.02 -0.71
CA GLU A 126 7.72 -6.97 0.24
C GLU A 126 6.25 -6.55 0.08
N ALA A 127 5.63 -6.29 1.21
CA ALA A 127 4.25 -5.82 1.29
C ALA A 127 4.09 -4.80 2.42
N PHE A 128 3.03 -4.03 2.34
CA PHE A 128 2.61 -3.14 3.42
C PHE A 128 1.33 -3.70 4.04
N TRP A 129 1.38 -3.97 5.34
CA TRP A 129 0.28 -4.58 6.09
C TRP A 129 -0.41 -3.51 6.95
N PHE A 130 -1.68 -3.27 6.66
CA PHE A 130 -2.55 -2.43 7.48
C PHE A 130 -3.13 -3.27 8.62
N ASN A 131 -2.94 -2.84 9.81
CA ASN A 131 -3.55 -3.50 10.98
C ASN A 131 -5.02 -3.12 11.10
#